data_d4fa9885006a981de1c73a8be5be13d6
#
_entry.id   d4fa9885006a981de1c73a8be5be13d6
#
_cell.length_a   1.000
_cell.length_b   1.000
_cell.length_c   1.000
_cell.angle_alpha   90.00
_cell.angle_beta   90.00
_cell.angle_gamma   90.00
#
_symmetry.space_group_name_H-M   'P 1'
#
loop_
_entity.id
_entity.type
_entity.pdbx_description
1 polymer ?
#
loop_
_entity_poly.entity_id
_entity_poly.type
_entity_poly.pdbx_seq_one_letter_code
_entity_poly.pdbx_strand_id
1 'polypeptide(L)'
;MLRTVLRYGFGRVLSLFFRRIDIVGRERVPAEGPVLFAINHPNGLVDPLLLLSFAPRAVSFLGKAPLFSMPVIGWFVRALDTIPVYRRQDQADTGQNRETFARARALLERGGTIAIAPEGASHSDPGLRPLKTGAARIALGAGTTSPVRIVPVGLFYTDKATFRSEALILFGEPLVVPPVPLDDRGEPPAERVDQITAELERRLAGVVLQADEHEALELAARAERILSAAGDPKARTVDAAFATRRQLAAGYQTLRERDPALLDRLRRRLERLDQAFRRARLDPTRPVPPRPTLRSVTAAMGWLLLRVVIFLPLALPGLLLHFPAYWAIGRLARRFTGPSDDVLATAKIIGAALLY
;
A
#
# COMPACT_ATOMS: atom_id res chain seq x y z
N MET A 1 -22.40 -1.88 -12.88
CA MET A 1 -23.07 -2.24 -11.61
C MET A 1 -22.17 -3.10 -10.70
N LEU A 2 -21.73 -4.28 -11.11
CA LEU A 2 -20.87 -5.18 -10.29
C LEU A 2 -19.61 -4.48 -9.78
N ARG A 3 -18.84 -3.80 -10.63
CA ARG A 3 -17.61 -3.07 -10.27
C ARG A 3 -17.85 -2.01 -9.18
N THR A 4 -18.99 -1.31 -9.22
CA THR A 4 -19.37 -0.34 -8.21
C THR A 4 -19.64 -1.02 -6.87
N VAL A 5 -20.35 -2.15 -6.88
CA VAL A 5 -20.62 -2.95 -5.68
C VAL A 5 -19.30 -3.45 -5.06
N LEU A 6 -18.39 -3.99 -5.88
CA LEU A 6 -17.08 -4.44 -5.44
C LEU A 6 -16.24 -3.29 -4.85
N ARG A 7 -16.23 -2.12 -5.50
CA ARG A 7 -15.56 -0.93 -5.00
C ARG A 7 -16.00 -0.55 -3.59
N TYR A 8 -17.31 -0.47 -3.37
CA TYR A 8 -17.88 -0.13 -2.06
C TYR A 8 -17.68 -1.25 -1.04
N GLY A 9 -17.87 -2.51 -1.43
CA GLY A 9 -17.66 -3.66 -0.55
C GLY A 9 -16.22 -3.74 -0.04
N PHE A 10 -15.24 -3.69 -0.95
CA PHE A 10 -13.83 -3.68 -0.55
C PHE A 10 -13.46 -2.43 0.23
N GLY A 11 -14.01 -1.26 -0.11
CA GLY A 11 -13.81 -0.03 0.65
C GLY A 11 -14.23 -0.18 2.11
N ARG A 12 -15.37 -0.84 2.39
CA ARG A 12 -15.84 -1.14 3.75
C ARG A 12 -14.92 -2.12 4.47
N VAL A 13 -14.50 -3.19 3.79
CA VAL A 13 -13.57 -4.19 4.34
C VAL A 13 -12.22 -3.53 4.69
N LEU A 14 -11.67 -2.72 3.79
CA LEU A 14 -10.43 -1.99 4.03
C LEU A 14 -10.55 -0.97 5.17
N SER A 15 -11.67 -0.24 5.27
CA SER A 15 -11.94 0.69 6.36
C SER A 15 -12.15 -0.01 7.72
N LEU A 16 -12.52 -1.28 7.72
CA LEU A 16 -12.55 -2.11 8.91
C LEU A 16 -11.15 -2.60 9.29
N PHE A 17 -10.38 -3.04 8.29
CA PHE A 17 -9.02 -3.57 8.48
C PHE A 17 -8.04 -2.48 8.90
N PHE A 18 -8.04 -1.33 8.20
CA PHE A 18 -7.22 -0.18 8.56
C PHE A 18 -8.00 0.76 9.46
N ARG A 19 -7.39 1.18 10.57
CA ARG A 19 -8.00 2.16 11.49
C ARG A 19 -8.22 3.51 10.82
N ARG A 20 -7.30 3.87 9.91
CA ARG A 20 -7.30 5.13 9.16
C ARG A 20 -6.69 4.91 7.78
N ILE A 21 -7.30 5.51 6.78
CA ILE A 21 -6.79 5.58 5.41
C ILE A 21 -6.77 7.05 5.02
N ASP A 22 -5.59 7.63 4.88
CA ASP A 22 -5.42 8.99 4.40
C ASP A 22 -5.21 8.99 2.89
N ILE A 23 -5.76 10.01 2.22
CA ILE A 23 -5.64 10.20 0.77
C ILE A 23 -5.15 11.63 0.53
N VAL A 24 -3.98 11.77 -0.07
CA VAL A 24 -3.33 13.06 -0.30
C VAL A 24 -3.07 13.23 -1.79
N GLY A 25 -3.22 14.46 -2.29
CA GLY A 25 -2.99 14.78 -3.69
C GLY A 25 -4.08 14.30 -4.64
N ARG A 26 -5.29 13.99 -4.14
CA ARG A 26 -6.42 13.51 -4.95
C ARG A 26 -6.80 14.51 -6.05
N GLU A 27 -6.64 15.79 -5.79
CA GLU A 27 -6.89 16.91 -6.70
C GLU A 27 -5.92 16.97 -7.89
N ARG A 28 -4.76 16.31 -7.78
CA ARG A 28 -3.76 16.20 -8.85
C ARG A 28 -4.16 15.20 -9.93
N VAL A 29 -5.10 14.33 -9.63
CA VAL A 29 -5.57 13.33 -10.59
C VAL A 29 -6.53 13.98 -11.56
N PRO A 30 -6.24 13.98 -12.88
CA PRO A 30 -7.13 14.56 -13.87
C PRO A 30 -8.51 13.93 -13.84
N ALA A 31 -9.55 14.75 -13.85
CA ALA A 31 -10.93 14.27 -13.85
C ALA A 31 -11.27 13.52 -15.15
N GLU A 32 -10.70 13.96 -16.29
CA GLU A 32 -10.95 13.42 -17.62
C GLU A 32 -9.66 13.11 -18.37
N GLY A 33 -9.78 12.44 -19.51
CA GLY A 33 -8.66 12.05 -20.37
C GLY A 33 -7.94 10.79 -19.89
N PRO A 34 -6.90 10.35 -20.63
CA PRO A 34 -6.16 9.13 -20.37
C PRO A 34 -5.24 9.29 -19.16
N VAL A 35 -5.37 8.40 -18.17
CA VAL A 35 -4.55 8.38 -16.97
C VAL A 35 -3.92 7.02 -16.74
N LEU A 36 -2.62 7.01 -16.43
CA LEU A 36 -1.90 5.82 -16.00
C LEU A 36 -1.36 6.05 -14.58
N PHE A 37 -1.87 5.30 -13.60
CA PHE A 37 -1.30 5.27 -12.26
C PHE A 37 -0.08 4.35 -12.24
N ALA A 38 1.07 4.89 -11.87
CA ALA A 38 2.29 4.12 -11.60
C ALA A 38 2.45 4.00 -10.09
N ILE A 39 2.28 2.80 -9.55
CA ILE A 39 2.25 2.56 -8.10
C ILE A 39 3.46 1.77 -7.65
N ASN A 40 4.01 2.05 -6.44
CA ASN A 40 4.82 1.07 -5.75
C ASN A 40 3.95 -0.10 -5.29
N HIS A 41 4.53 -1.25 -5.00
CA HIS A 41 3.75 -2.46 -4.75
C HIS A 41 4.19 -3.21 -3.48
N PRO A 42 4.02 -2.61 -2.29
CA PRO A 42 4.46 -3.21 -1.04
C PRO A 42 3.55 -4.32 -0.50
N ASN A 43 2.33 -4.48 -1.02
CA ASN A 43 1.35 -5.40 -0.43
C ASN A 43 0.40 -6.05 -1.45
N GLY A 44 0.83 -7.10 -2.12
CA GLY A 44 0.06 -8.02 -2.97
C GLY A 44 -1.29 -7.48 -3.50
N LEU A 45 -2.41 -8.08 -3.09
CA LEU A 45 -3.75 -7.65 -3.53
C LEU A 45 -4.30 -6.43 -2.77
N VAL A 46 -3.75 -6.06 -1.62
CA VAL A 46 -4.26 -4.91 -0.85
C VAL A 46 -4.03 -3.60 -1.59
N ASP A 47 -2.90 -3.45 -2.28
CA ASP A 47 -2.58 -2.24 -3.04
C ASP A 47 -3.59 -1.96 -4.17
N PRO A 48 -3.89 -2.93 -5.07
CA PRO A 48 -4.95 -2.74 -6.06
C PRO A 48 -6.32 -2.47 -5.43
N LEU A 49 -6.66 -3.14 -4.33
CA LEU A 49 -7.94 -2.94 -3.65
C LEU A 49 -8.07 -1.54 -3.02
N LEU A 50 -6.98 -0.97 -2.50
CA LEU A 50 -6.95 0.42 -2.03
C LEU A 50 -7.22 1.38 -3.19
N LEU A 51 -6.53 1.23 -4.31
CA LEU A 51 -6.78 2.07 -5.49
C LEU A 51 -8.19 1.87 -6.03
N LEU A 52 -8.66 0.63 -6.17
CA LEU A 52 -10.02 0.33 -6.62
C LEU A 52 -11.05 1.09 -5.78
N SER A 53 -10.87 1.09 -4.46
CA SER A 53 -11.86 1.63 -3.52
C SER A 53 -11.81 3.15 -3.38
N PHE A 54 -10.61 3.71 -3.39
CA PHE A 54 -10.39 5.10 -2.96
C PHE A 54 -9.85 6.03 -4.06
N ALA A 55 -9.43 5.52 -5.22
CA ALA A 55 -9.03 6.39 -6.33
C ALA A 55 -10.23 7.26 -6.80
N PRO A 56 -9.96 8.51 -7.27
CA PRO A 56 -11.01 9.41 -7.73
C PRO A 56 -11.70 8.94 -9.02
N ARG A 57 -11.09 8.01 -9.75
CA ARG A 57 -11.58 7.47 -11.01
C ARG A 57 -11.69 5.94 -10.97
N ALA A 58 -12.49 5.38 -11.88
CA ALA A 58 -12.54 3.93 -12.09
C ALA A 58 -11.23 3.44 -12.71
N VAL A 59 -10.56 2.48 -12.07
CA VAL A 59 -9.23 2.01 -12.43
C VAL A 59 -9.26 0.58 -12.93
N SER A 60 -8.70 0.30 -14.09
CA SER A 60 -8.38 -1.05 -14.56
C SER A 60 -6.91 -1.37 -14.21
N PHE A 61 -6.61 -2.63 -13.94
CA PHE A 61 -5.29 -3.02 -13.43
C PHE A 61 -4.53 -3.86 -14.45
N LEU A 62 -3.21 -3.80 -14.42
CA LEU A 62 -2.38 -4.83 -15.01
C LEU A 62 -2.04 -5.85 -13.93
N GLY A 63 -2.41 -7.12 -14.13
CA GLY A 63 -2.21 -8.20 -13.18
C GLY A 63 -1.46 -9.38 -13.78
N LYS A 64 -0.66 -10.11 -12.97
CA LYS A 64 0.07 -11.28 -13.45
C LYS A 64 -0.87 -12.35 -14.01
N ALA A 65 -0.53 -12.91 -15.17
CA ALA A 65 -1.36 -13.90 -15.87
C ALA A 65 -1.79 -15.09 -14.99
N PRO A 66 -0.95 -15.66 -14.10
CA PRO A 66 -1.37 -16.75 -13.22
C PRO A 66 -2.58 -16.46 -12.30
N LEU A 67 -2.86 -15.18 -11.99
CA LEU A 67 -4.05 -14.84 -11.20
C LEU A 67 -5.36 -15.23 -11.90
N PHE A 68 -5.37 -15.21 -13.23
CA PHE A 68 -6.57 -15.49 -14.03
C PHE A 68 -6.98 -16.96 -14.03
N SER A 69 -6.04 -17.89 -13.75
CA SER A 69 -6.33 -19.33 -13.62
C SER A 69 -6.81 -19.73 -12.22
N MET A 70 -6.67 -18.84 -11.22
CA MET A 70 -7.11 -19.14 -9.86
C MET A 70 -8.65 -19.02 -9.75
N PRO A 71 -9.37 -19.99 -9.17
CA PRO A 71 -10.84 -20.06 -9.24
C PRO A 71 -11.55 -18.79 -8.77
N VAL A 72 -11.28 -18.34 -7.56
CA VAL A 72 -11.94 -17.15 -6.96
C VAL A 72 -11.30 -15.86 -7.44
N ILE A 73 -9.96 -15.79 -7.37
CA ILE A 73 -9.21 -14.60 -7.75
C ILE A 73 -9.37 -14.31 -9.24
N GLY A 74 -9.37 -15.33 -10.09
CA GLY A 74 -9.57 -15.19 -11.53
C GLY A 74 -10.92 -14.60 -11.89
N TRP A 75 -11.98 -14.91 -11.14
CA TRP A 75 -13.26 -14.27 -11.31
C TRP A 75 -13.18 -12.76 -10.95
N PHE A 76 -12.57 -12.42 -9.82
CA PHE A 76 -12.43 -11.02 -9.38
C PHE A 76 -11.60 -10.17 -10.35
N VAL A 77 -10.44 -10.67 -10.81
CA VAL A 77 -9.59 -9.90 -11.72
C VAL A 77 -10.28 -9.66 -13.07
N ARG A 78 -11.09 -10.61 -13.56
CA ARG A 78 -11.92 -10.39 -14.76
C ARG A 78 -13.04 -9.39 -14.52
N ALA A 79 -13.75 -9.48 -13.38
CA ALA A 79 -14.82 -8.56 -13.01
C ALA A 79 -14.33 -7.11 -12.85
N LEU A 80 -13.03 -6.91 -12.59
CA LEU A 80 -12.38 -5.62 -12.44
C LEU A 80 -11.69 -5.12 -13.73
N ASP A 81 -11.94 -5.75 -14.88
CA ASP A 81 -11.32 -5.44 -16.17
C ASP A 81 -9.78 -5.42 -16.08
N THR A 82 -9.21 -6.35 -15.30
CA THR A 82 -7.76 -6.50 -15.19
C THR A 82 -7.20 -7.07 -16.48
N ILE A 83 -6.11 -6.48 -16.96
CA ILE A 83 -5.41 -6.92 -18.18
C ILE A 83 -4.25 -7.85 -17.77
N PRO A 84 -4.14 -9.07 -18.31
CA PRO A 84 -3.07 -10.00 -17.95
C PRO A 84 -1.71 -9.50 -18.43
N VAL A 85 -0.67 -9.66 -17.59
CA VAL A 85 0.73 -9.41 -17.93
C VAL A 85 1.52 -10.69 -17.79
N TYR A 86 2.29 -11.02 -18.82
CA TYR A 86 3.13 -12.20 -18.91
C TYR A 86 4.57 -11.84 -18.53
N ARG A 87 5.08 -12.45 -17.43
CA ARG A 87 6.39 -12.12 -16.88
C ARG A 87 7.33 -13.32 -16.98
N ARG A 88 8.61 -13.08 -17.30
CA ARG A 88 9.63 -14.13 -17.37
C ARG A 88 9.75 -14.94 -16.08
N GLN A 89 9.62 -14.28 -14.93
CA GLN A 89 9.66 -14.94 -13.61
C GLN A 89 8.50 -15.91 -13.36
N ASP A 90 7.39 -15.79 -14.12
CA ASP A 90 6.26 -16.71 -14.06
C ASP A 90 6.37 -17.80 -15.15
N GLN A 91 7.54 -17.94 -15.78
CA GLN A 91 7.82 -18.85 -16.92
C GLN A 91 6.86 -18.64 -18.11
N ALA A 92 6.32 -17.45 -18.24
CA ALA A 92 5.37 -17.11 -19.30
C ALA A 92 6.07 -16.56 -20.54
N ASP A 93 5.49 -16.82 -21.71
CA ASP A 93 5.91 -16.24 -22.98
C ASP A 93 5.63 -14.72 -22.98
N THR A 94 6.68 -13.92 -22.87
CA THR A 94 6.57 -12.45 -22.88
C THR A 94 6.18 -11.88 -24.25
N GLY A 95 6.19 -12.66 -25.32
CA GLY A 95 5.67 -12.28 -26.63
C GLY A 95 4.19 -11.90 -26.60
N GLN A 96 3.41 -12.52 -25.69
CA GLN A 96 2.00 -12.21 -25.46
C GLN A 96 1.76 -10.80 -24.89
N ASN A 97 2.78 -10.12 -24.37
CA ASN A 97 2.64 -8.76 -23.88
C ASN A 97 2.32 -7.72 -24.98
N ARG A 98 2.49 -8.05 -26.26
CA ARG A 98 2.01 -7.18 -27.35
C ARG A 98 0.51 -6.97 -27.27
N GLU A 99 -0.26 -8.04 -27.07
CA GLU A 99 -1.71 -7.96 -26.89
C GLU A 99 -2.08 -7.21 -25.59
N THR A 100 -1.34 -7.48 -24.51
CA THR A 100 -1.48 -6.74 -23.23
C THR A 100 -1.34 -5.24 -23.44
N PHE A 101 -0.30 -4.81 -24.15
CA PHE A 101 -0.05 -3.39 -24.41
C PHE A 101 -1.10 -2.80 -25.36
N ALA A 102 -1.51 -3.53 -26.39
CA ALA A 102 -2.58 -3.09 -27.29
C ALA A 102 -3.90 -2.85 -26.54
N ARG A 103 -4.30 -3.78 -25.64
CA ARG A 103 -5.51 -3.62 -24.80
C ARG A 103 -5.37 -2.43 -23.84
N ALA A 104 -4.19 -2.25 -23.22
CA ALA A 104 -3.94 -1.13 -22.32
C ALA A 104 -4.01 0.21 -23.06
N ARG A 105 -3.39 0.31 -24.25
CA ARG A 105 -3.45 1.49 -25.11
C ARG A 105 -4.88 1.81 -25.52
N ALA A 106 -5.63 0.83 -26.01
CA ALA A 106 -7.03 1.00 -26.40
C ALA A 106 -7.94 1.48 -25.25
N LEU A 107 -7.61 1.15 -23.99
CA LEU A 107 -8.34 1.66 -22.83
C LEU A 107 -7.98 3.13 -22.55
N LEU A 108 -6.72 3.51 -22.68
CA LEU A 108 -6.28 4.91 -22.57
C LEU A 108 -6.88 5.78 -23.69
N GLU A 109 -6.93 5.29 -24.93
CA GLU A 109 -7.52 5.97 -26.09
C GLU A 109 -8.99 6.35 -25.87
N ARG A 110 -9.71 5.57 -25.08
CA ARG A 110 -11.08 5.89 -24.66
C ARG A 110 -11.15 6.78 -23.41
N GLY A 111 -10.04 7.39 -23.01
CA GLY A 111 -9.96 8.22 -21.82
C GLY A 111 -10.01 7.44 -20.50
N GLY A 112 -9.77 6.13 -20.53
CA GLY A 112 -9.78 5.26 -19.36
C GLY A 112 -8.59 5.49 -18.43
N THR A 113 -8.63 4.80 -17.28
CA THR A 113 -7.55 4.85 -16.28
C THR A 113 -7.01 3.44 -16.03
N ILE A 114 -5.69 3.31 -16.07
CA ILE A 114 -4.99 2.05 -15.83
C ILE A 114 -4.05 2.23 -14.63
N ALA A 115 -3.90 1.20 -13.81
CA ALA A 115 -2.86 1.12 -12.79
C ALA A 115 -1.85 0.01 -13.13
N ILE A 116 -0.58 0.34 -13.00
CA ILE A 116 0.55 -0.57 -13.20
C ILE A 116 1.56 -0.41 -12.05
N ALA A 117 2.14 -1.53 -11.60
CA ALA A 117 3.31 -1.52 -10.74
C ALA A 117 4.56 -1.66 -11.63
N PRO A 118 5.29 -0.59 -11.93
CA PRO A 118 6.39 -0.63 -12.90
C PRO A 118 7.59 -1.45 -12.42
N GLU A 119 7.70 -1.73 -11.13
CA GLU A 119 8.68 -2.66 -10.54
C GLU A 119 8.45 -4.11 -10.97
N GLY A 120 7.23 -4.45 -11.37
CA GLY A 120 6.84 -5.76 -11.93
C GLY A 120 6.63 -6.86 -10.92
N ALA A 121 6.79 -6.60 -9.63
CA ALA A 121 6.49 -7.53 -8.53
C ALA A 121 6.17 -6.76 -7.25
N SER A 122 5.40 -7.39 -6.35
CA SER A 122 5.30 -6.91 -4.97
C SER A 122 6.54 -7.30 -4.18
N HIS A 123 7.03 -6.41 -3.32
CA HIS A 123 8.20 -6.64 -2.49
C HIS A 123 8.19 -5.76 -1.24
N SER A 124 9.10 -6.08 -0.31
CA SER A 124 9.29 -5.35 0.94
C SER A 124 10.67 -4.70 1.02
N ASP A 125 11.36 -4.53 -0.10
CA ASP A 125 12.67 -3.89 -0.14
C ASP A 125 12.60 -2.46 0.40
N PRO A 126 13.68 -1.92 0.97
CA PRO A 126 13.68 -0.61 1.60
C PRO A 126 13.60 0.54 0.60
N GLY A 127 13.83 0.30 -0.69
CA GLY A 127 13.75 1.25 -1.79
C GLY A 127 13.01 0.69 -3.00
N LEU A 128 12.81 1.55 -4.00
CA LEU A 128 12.25 1.15 -5.28
C LEU A 128 13.21 0.23 -6.01
N ARG A 129 12.67 -0.82 -6.63
CA ARG A 129 13.41 -1.62 -7.61
C ARG A 129 13.49 -0.86 -8.94
N PRO A 130 14.50 -1.14 -9.78
CA PRO A 130 14.59 -0.56 -11.12
C PRO A 130 13.28 -0.75 -11.88
N LEU A 131 12.75 0.33 -12.45
CA LEU A 131 11.48 0.30 -13.14
C LEU A 131 11.60 -0.40 -14.49
N LYS A 132 10.58 -1.18 -14.83
CA LYS A 132 10.40 -1.75 -16.17
C LYS A 132 9.77 -0.73 -17.10
N THR A 133 10.10 -0.80 -18.36
CA THR A 133 9.68 0.14 -19.40
C THR A 133 8.20 0.06 -19.79
N GLY A 134 7.44 -0.91 -19.26
CA GLY A 134 6.06 -1.15 -19.66
C GLY A 134 5.13 0.05 -19.52
N ALA A 135 5.26 0.83 -18.43
CA ALA A 135 4.46 2.04 -18.22
C ALA A 135 4.72 3.10 -19.30
N ALA A 136 5.99 3.36 -19.60
CA ALA A 136 6.40 4.31 -20.65
C ALA A 136 5.94 3.85 -22.05
N ARG A 137 6.13 2.56 -22.37
CA ARG A 137 5.71 2.00 -23.68
C ARG A 137 4.19 2.04 -23.88
N ILE A 138 3.41 1.82 -22.84
CA ILE A 138 1.95 1.93 -22.91
C ILE A 138 1.55 3.40 -23.10
N ALA A 139 2.11 4.32 -22.31
CA ALA A 139 1.75 5.73 -22.37
C ALA A 139 2.15 6.40 -23.70
N LEU A 140 3.37 6.18 -24.16
CA LEU A 140 3.87 6.72 -25.44
C LEU A 140 3.16 6.13 -26.65
N GLY A 141 2.79 4.85 -26.58
CA GLY A 141 2.17 4.12 -27.67
C GLY A 141 0.66 4.28 -27.78
N ALA A 142 0.01 4.97 -26.85
CA ALA A 142 -1.42 5.23 -26.93
C ALA A 142 -1.68 6.31 -27.96
N GLY A 143 -2.48 5.98 -29.01
CA GLY A 143 -2.88 6.90 -30.10
C GLY A 143 -3.94 7.90 -29.66
N THR A 144 -3.70 8.62 -28.58
CA THR A 144 -4.65 9.55 -27.98
C THR A 144 -4.55 10.95 -28.56
N THR A 145 -5.67 11.63 -28.73
CA THR A 145 -5.70 13.06 -29.09
C THR A 145 -5.18 13.96 -27.96
N SER A 146 -5.27 13.49 -26.74
CA SER A 146 -4.77 14.18 -25.52
C SER A 146 -3.56 13.43 -24.95
N PRO A 147 -2.57 14.14 -24.38
CA PRO A 147 -1.42 13.50 -23.74
C PRO A 147 -1.85 12.54 -22.63
N VAL A 148 -1.21 11.38 -22.53
CA VAL A 148 -1.38 10.48 -21.39
C VAL A 148 -0.74 11.11 -20.16
N ARG A 149 -1.45 11.11 -19.04
CA ARG A 149 -0.90 11.58 -17.77
C ARG A 149 -0.54 10.39 -16.89
N ILE A 150 0.78 10.20 -16.67
CA ILE A 150 1.26 9.21 -15.70
C ILE A 150 1.28 9.86 -14.33
N VAL A 151 0.45 9.38 -13.41
CA VAL A 151 0.39 9.86 -12.02
C VAL A 151 1.16 8.86 -11.16
N PRO A 152 2.30 9.26 -10.55
CA PRO A 152 2.97 8.43 -9.57
C PRO A 152 2.13 8.33 -8.29
N VAL A 153 1.97 7.13 -7.75
CA VAL A 153 1.17 6.89 -6.55
C VAL A 153 1.98 6.12 -5.53
N GLY A 154 2.21 6.74 -4.39
CA GLY A 154 2.85 6.13 -3.24
C GLY A 154 1.82 5.46 -2.34
N LEU A 155 2.03 4.18 -2.06
CA LEU A 155 1.27 3.43 -1.07
C LEU A 155 2.16 3.18 0.14
N PHE A 156 1.68 3.61 1.30
CA PHE A 156 2.41 3.47 2.55
C PHE A 156 1.51 2.86 3.63
N TYR A 157 2.09 2.02 4.46
CA TYR A 157 1.44 1.37 5.60
C TYR A 157 2.27 1.58 6.85
N THR A 158 1.63 1.91 7.95
CA THR A 158 2.34 1.94 9.25
C THR A 158 2.78 0.54 9.65
N ASP A 159 1.97 -0.48 9.31
CA ASP A 159 2.26 -1.91 9.39
C ASP A 159 1.38 -2.64 8.36
N LYS A 160 1.98 -3.47 7.50
CA LYS A 160 1.26 -4.11 6.39
C LYS A 160 0.32 -5.24 6.82
N ALA A 161 0.65 -5.95 7.89
CA ALA A 161 0.01 -7.20 8.27
C ALA A 161 -0.85 -7.08 9.53
N THR A 162 -0.76 -5.95 10.24
CA THR A 162 -1.44 -5.75 11.52
C THR A 162 -2.83 -5.17 11.31
N PHE A 163 -3.84 -5.85 11.85
CA PHE A 163 -5.21 -5.35 11.89
C PHE A 163 -5.28 -4.03 12.68
N ARG A 164 -6.04 -3.05 12.17
CA ARG A 164 -6.14 -1.69 12.72
C ARG A 164 -4.85 -0.87 12.61
N SER A 165 -3.97 -1.22 11.70
CA SER A 165 -2.90 -0.34 11.22
C SER A 165 -3.46 0.82 10.39
N GLU A 166 -2.60 1.62 9.80
CA GLU A 166 -2.99 2.79 9.02
C GLU A 166 -2.37 2.71 7.62
N ALA A 167 -3.06 3.29 6.63
CA ALA A 167 -2.62 3.33 5.25
C ALA A 167 -2.67 4.76 4.70
N LEU A 168 -1.79 5.06 3.74
CA LEU A 168 -1.76 6.31 2.99
C LEU A 168 -1.74 6.00 1.49
N ILE A 169 -2.54 6.74 0.74
CA ILE A 169 -2.48 6.82 -0.71
C ILE A 169 -2.04 8.26 -1.05
N LEU A 170 -0.85 8.39 -1.61
CA LEU A 170 -0.26 9.68 -1.98
C LEU A 170 -0.17 9.79 -3.50
N PHE A 171 -1.03 10.62 -4.10
CA PHE A 171 -0.95 10.95 -5.52
C PHE A 171 0.06 12.06 -5.74
N GLY A 172 1.08 11.82 -6.57
CA GLY A 172 2.09 12.80 -6.95
C GLY A 172 1.66 13.65 -8.16
N GLU A 173 2.55 14.57 -8.56
CA GLU A 173 2.32 15.41 -9.73
C GLU A 173 2.35 14.58 -11.03
N PRO A 174 1.36 14.76 -11.92
CA PRO A 174 1.29 14.03 -13.17
C PRO A 174 2.50 14.29 -14.08
N LEU A 175 3.03 13.26 -14.67
CA LEU A 175 3.95 13.34 -15.81
C LEU A 175 3.14 13.35 -17.10
N VAL A 176 3.23 14.42 -17.85
CA VAL A 176 2.54 14.56 -19.15
C VAL A 176 3.36 13.86 -20.23
N VAL A 177 2.78 12.87 -20.89
CA VAL A 177 3.42 12.07 -21.94
C VAL A 177 2.69 12.31 -23.25
N PRO A 178 3.25 13.14 -24.16
CA PRO A 178 2.66 13.33 -25.49
C PRO A 178 2.80 12.04 -26.32
N PRO A 179 1.85 11.78 -27.24
CA PRO A 179 1.98 10.66 -28.16
C PRO A 179 3.21 10.83 -29.07
N VAL A 180 3.78 9.72 -29.51
CA VAL A 180 4.91 9.69 -30.44
C VAL A 180 4.58 8.80 -31.63
N PRO A 181 5.22 9.00 -32.79
CA PRO A 181 5.15 8.05 -33.90
C PRO A 181 5.68 6.69 -33.44
N LEU A 182 4.99 5.64 -33.87
CA LEU A 182 5.38 4.26 -33.60
C LEU A 182 6.11 3.70 -34.81
N ASP A 183 7.03 2.75 -34.60
CA ASP A 183 7.68 2.00 -35.65
C ASP A 183 6.72 0.99 -36.31
N ASP A 184 7.20 0.28 -37.34
CA ASP A 184 6.45 -0.75 -38.10
C ASP A 184 5.96 -1.91 -37.18
N ARG A 185 6.55 -2.06 -36.01
CA ARG A 185 6.17 -3.06 -35.00
C ARG A 185 5.18 -2.53 -33.97
N GLY A 186 4.78 -1.26 -34.10
CA GLY A 186 3.89 -0.56 -33.17
C GLY A 186 4.57 -0.18 -31.83
N GLU A 187 5.90 0.00 -31.84
CA GLU A 187 6.66 0.36 -30.65
C GLU A 187 7.12 1.82 -30.69
N PRO A 188 7.12 2.52 -29.55
CA PRO A 188 7.66 3.87 -29.45
C PRO A 188 9.19 3.85 -29.48
N PRO A 189 9.85 4.98 -29.86
CA PRO A 189 11.29 5.10 -29.89
C PRO A 189 11.94 4.78 -28.55
N ALA A 190 12.97 3.92 -28.54
CA ALA A 190 13.61 3.41 -27.33
C ALA A 190 14.14 4.55 -26.43
N GLU A 191 14.77 5.57 -27.02
CA GLU A 191 15.28 6.72 -26.28
C GLU A 191 14.16 7.46 -25.50
N ARG A 192 12.98 7.62 -26.10
CA ARG A 192 11.83 8.25 -25.42
C ARG A 192 11.28 7.36 -24.30
N VAL A 193 11.29 6.04 -24.51
CA VAL A 193 10.90 5.08 -23.46
C VAL A 193 11.82 5.18 -22.26
N ASP A 194 13.14 5.26 -22.47
CA ASP A 194 14.12 5.37 -21.41
C ASP A 194 14.00 6.71 -20.67
N GLN A 195 13.83 7.81 -21.40
CA GLN A 195 13.62 9.15 -20.81
C GLN A 195 12.37 9.19 -19.92
N ILE A 196 11.24 8.67 -20.40
CA ILE A 196 9.99 8.64 -19.63
C ILE A 196 10.12 7.70 -18.43
N THR A 197 10.81 6.57 -18.57
CA THR A 197 11.03 5.63 -17.47
C THR A 197 11.89 6.25 -16.37
N ALA A 198 12.98 6.92 -16.71
CA ALA A 198 13.85 7.61 -15.76
C ALA A 198 13.12 8.78 -15.04
N GLU A 199 12.32 9.55 -15.77
CA GLU A 199 11.52 10.63 -15.18
C GLU A 199 10.45 10.07 -14.23
N LEU A 200 9.80 8.97 -14.63
CA LEU A 200 8.82 8.29 -13.77
C LEU A 200 9.46 7.76 -12.49
N GLU A 201 10.67 7.18 -12.59
CA GLU A 201 11.41 6.68 -11.43
C GLU A 201 11.68 7.80 -10.42
N ARG A 202 12.18 8.95 -10.89
CA ARG A 202 12.41 10.13 -10.03
C ARG A 202 11.12 10.61 -9.35
N ARG A 203 10.00 10.67 -10.09
CA ARG A 203 8.70 11.11 -9.55
C ARG A 203 8.11 10.12 -8.57
N LEU A 204 8.21 8.83 -8.87
CA LEU A 204 7.74 7.77 -7.98
C LEU A 204 8.56 7.73 -6.68
N ALA A 205 9.89 7.93 -6.78
CA ALA A 205 10.76 8.09 -5.63
C ALA A 205 10.32 9.25 -4.69
N GLY A 206 9.75 10.31 -5.26
CA GLY A 206 9.23 11.45 -4.52
C GLY A 206 8.00 11.14 -3.65
N VAL A 207 7.25 10.10 -3.94
CA VAL A 207 6.01 9.73 -3.24
C VAL A 207 6.09 8.43 -2.46
N VAL A 208 7.24 7.74 -2.49
CA VAL A 208 7.47 6.47 -1.80
C VAL A 208 8.43 6.66 -0.64
N LEU A 209 8.23 5.93 0.45
CA LEU A 209 9.20 5.86 1.52
C LEU A 209 10.37 5.00 1.08
N GLN A 210 11.57 5.55 1.09
CA GLN A 210 12.80 4.89 0.67
C GLN A 210 13.90 5.03 1.70
N ALA A 211 14.74 4.02 1.78
CA ALA A 211 16.03 4.03 2.45
C ALA A 211 16.96 3.03 1.76
N ASP A 212 18.25 3.12 2.02
CA ASP A 212 19.23 2.17 1.47
C ASP A 212 19.17 0.82 2.18
N GLU A 213 18.72 0.81 3.43
CA GLU A 213 18.69 -0.37 4.28
C GLU A 213 17.37 -0.48 5.05
N HIS A 214 16.95 -1.70 5.34
CA HIS A 214 15.79 -1.98 6.18
C HIS A 214 15.92 -1.39 7.59
N GLU A 215 17.14 -1.39 8.14
CA GLU A 215 17.42 -0.83 9.45
C GLU A 215 17.07 0.64 9.55
N ALA A 216 17.36 1.43 8.51
CA ALA A 216 17.00 2.84 8.45
C ALA A 216 15.48 3.05 8.54
N LEU A 217 14.69 2.22 7.83
CA LEU A 217 13.23 2.25 7.89
C LEU A 217 12.70 1.85 9.27
N GLU A 218 13.28 0.83 9.89
CA GLU A 218 12.89 0.39 11.23
C GLU A 218 13.17 1.45 12.29
N LEU A 219 14.37 2.04 12.27
CA LEU A 219 14.74 3.12 13.20
C LEU A 219 13.87 4.36 12.98
N ALA A 220 13.61 4.75 11.73
CA ALA A 220 12.71 5.84 11.40
C ALA A 220 11.29 5.57 11.92
N ALA A 221 10.78 4.34 11.77
CA ALA A 221 9.47 3.96 12.27
C ALA A 221 9.39 3.97 13.81
N ARG A 222 10.47 3.54 14.50
CA ARG A 222 10.55 3.59 15.98
C ARG A 222 10.61 5.03 16.48
N ALA A 223 11.46 5.86 15.87
CA ALA A 223 11.60 7.26 16.23
C ALA A 223 10.31 8.04 15.97
N GLU A 224 9.65 7.84 14.82
CA GLU A 224 8.36 8.46 14.50
C GLU A 224 7.30 8.14 15.57
N ARG A 225 7.18 6.86 15.99
CA ARG A 225 6.23 6.49 17.05
C ARG A 225 6.46 7.24 18.35
N ILE A 226 7.70 7.40 18.76
CA ILE A 226 8.06 8.11 19.99
C ILE A 226 7.77 9.61 19.86
N LEU A 227 8.13 10.22 18.72
CA LEU A 227 7.87 11.63 18.45
C LEU A 227 6.36 11.92 18.38
N SER A 228 5.60 11.06 17.72
CA SER A 228 4.15 11.16 17.64
C SER A 228 3.46 10.99 18.99
N ALA A 229 4.02 10.19 19.90
CA ALA A 229 3.51 10.04 21.26
C ALA A 229 3.75 11.28 22.13
N ALA A 230 4.79 12.06 21.84
CA ALA A 230 5.08 13.31 22.54
C ALA A 230 4.26 14.51 22.02
N GLY A 231 3.63 14.38 20.84
CA GLY A 231 2.79 15.41 20.23
C GLY A 231 1.30 15.29 20.58
N ASP A 232 0.47 16.16 19.97
CA ASP A 232 -1.00 16.07 20.12
C ASP A 232 -1.53 14.86 19.32
N PRO A 233 -2.15 13.85 19.99
CA PRO A 233 -2.70 12.67 19.33
C PRO A 233 -3.80 12.99 18.31
N LYS A 234 -4.49 14.14 18.44
CA LYS A 234 -5.56 14.56 17.51
C LYS A 234 -5.02 15.16 16.21
N ALA A 235 -3.82 15.74 16.26
CA ALA A 235 -3.17 16.33 15.10
C ALA A 235 -2.42 15.28 14.24
N ARG A 236 -2.26 14.04 14.73
CA ARG A 236 -1.54 12.99 14.03
C ARG A 236 -2.32 12.51 12.80
N THR A 237 -1.74 12.69 11.62
CA THR A 237 -2.21 12.14 10.34
C THR A 237 -1.24 11.07 9.83
N VAL A 238 -1.69 10.17 8.95
CA VAL A 238 -0.79 9.17 8.34
C VAL A 238 0.21 9.85 7.40
N ASP A 239 -0.21 10.93 6.75
CA ASP A 239 0.67 11.76 5.92
C ASP A 239 1.80 12.40 6.75
N ALA A 240 1.48 12.97 7.92
CA ALA A 240 2.50 13.52 8.82
C ALA A 240 3.47 12.42 9.32
N ALA A 241 2.97 11.24 9.64
CA ALA A 241 3.80 10.10 10.02
C ALA A 241 4.72 9.66 8.86
N PHE A 242 4.20 9.62 7.64
CA PHE A 242 4.98 9.33 6.43
C PHE A 242 6.06 10.37 6.21
N ALA A 243 5.72 11.67 6.27
CA ALA A 243 6.68 12.78 6.10
C ALA A 243 7.80 12.71 7.14
N THR A 244 7.45 12.47 8.41
CA THR A 244 8.42 12.30 9.50
C THR A 244 9.33 11.09 9.27
N ARG A 245 8.79 9.93 8.90
CA ARG A 245 9.62 8.74 8.60
C ARG A 245 10.56 8.99 7.44
N ARG A 246 10.10 9.68 6.41
CA ARG A 246 10.92 10.03 5.25
C ARG A 246 12.09 10.95 5.64
N GLN A 247 11.86 11.97 6.47
CA GLN A 247 12.90 12.84 6.99
C GLN A 247 13.91 12.08 7.86
N LEU A 248 13.41 11.20 8.73
CA LEU A 248 14.27 10.39 9.61
C LEU A 248 15.11 9.39 8.82
N ALA A 249 14.56 8.75 7.78
CA ALA A 249 15.29 7.84 6.91
C ALA A 249 16.40 8.58 6.13
N ALA A 250 16.12 9.78 5.61
CA ALA A 250 17.13 10.62 4.97
C ALA A 250 18.21 11.10 5.97
N GLY A 251 17.81 11.44 7.20
CA GLY A 251 18.71 11.82 8.28
C GLY A 251 19.62 10.66 8.73
N TYR A 252 19.12 9.43 8.70
CA TYR A 252 19.92 8.24 9.01
C TYR A 252 21.13 8.13 8.07
N GLN A 253 20.92 8.26 6.77
CA GLN A 253 21.99 8.22 5.78
C GLN A 253 23.06 9.28 6.05
N THR A 254 22.63 10.51 6.26
CA THR A 254 23.54 11.64 6.56
C THR A 254 24.35 11.40 7.85
N LEU A 255 23.70 10.88 8.89
CA LEU A 255 24.37 10.57 10.16
C LEU A 255 25.35 9.41 10.03
N ARG A 256 24.99 8.38 9.27
CA ARG A 256 25.86 7.23 9.02
C ARG A 256 27.17 7.63 8.36
N GLU A 257 27.12 8.59 7.44
CA GLU A 257 28.29 9.08 6.73
C GLU A 257 29.11 10.08 7.55
N ARG A 258 28.44 10.96 8.31
CA ARG A 258 29.12 12.09 9.00
C ARG A 258 29.49 11.80 10.45
N ASP A 259 28.64 11.09 11.19
CA ASP A 259 28.85 10.80 12.62
C ASP A 259 28.22 9.45 13.00
N PRO A 260 28.86 8.33 12.60
CA PRO A 260 28.38 6.98 12.95
C PRO A 260 28.29 6.75 14.45
N ALA A 261 29.16 7.41 15.26
CA ALA A 261 29.12 7.28 16.70
C ALA A 261 27.87 7.91 17.34
N LEU A 262 27.40 9.03 16.78
CA LEU A 262 26.12 9.63 17.19
C LEU A 262 24.94 8.73 16.78
N LEU A 263 24.96 8.16 15.58
CA LEU A 263 23.94 7.23 15.12
C LEU A 263 23.83 6.01 16.07
N ASP A 264 24.96 5.42 16.47
CA ASP A 264 25.00 4.32 17.43
C ASP A 264 24.47 4.73 18.82
N ARG A 265 24.75 5.94 19.27
CA ARG A 265 24.19 6.46 20.53
C ARG A 265 22.67 6.61 20.46
N LEU A 266 22.16 7.14 19.36
CA LEU A 266 20.72 7.30 19.12
C LEU A 266 20.02 5.94 19.04
N ARG A 267 20.60 4.99 18.30
CA ARG A 267 20.12 3.61 18.20
C ARG A 267 19.96 2.97 19.58
N ARG A 268 21.04 2.97 20.39
CA ARG A 268 20.99 2.43 21.76
C ARG A 268 19.97 3.12 22.65
N ARG A 269 19.73 4.42 22.48
CA ARG A 269 18.69 5.14 23.23
C ARG A 269 17.28 4.70 22.81
N LEU A 270 17.02 4.59 21.50
CA LEU A 270 15.74 4.12 20.97
C LEU A 270 15.45 2.68 21.42
N GLU A 271 16.45 1.79 21.40
CA GLU A 271 16.32 0.40 21.87
C GLU A 271 15.97 0.34 23.36
N ARG A 272 16.61 1.15 24.21
CA ARG A 272 16.31 1.22 25.65
C ARG A 272 14.89 1.72 25.90
N LEU A 273 14.45 2.74 25.17
CA LEU A 273 13.07 3.26 25.25
C LEU A 273 12.05 2.21 24.82
N ASP A 274 12.29 1.54 23.70
CA ASP A 274 11.41 0.47 23.19
C ASP A 274 11.29 -0.68 24.22
N GLN A 275 12.41 -1.07 24.82
CA GLN A 275 12.42 -2.08 25.90
C GLN A 275 11.68 -1.60 27.15
N ALA A 276 11.82 -0.33 27.54
CA ALA A 276 11.11 0.24 28.67
C ALA A 276 9.58 0.25 28.42
N PHE A 277 9.15 0.66 27.24
CA PHE A 277 7.72 0.60 26.84
C PHE A 277 7.18 -0.84 26.86
N ARG A 278 7.93 -1.79 26.28
CA ARG A 278 7.55 -3.22 26.30
C ARG A 278 7.43 -3.78 27.71
N ARG A 279 8.40 -3.49 28.58
CA ARG A 279 8.39 -3.93 29.99
C ARG A 279 7.22 -3.34 30.75
N ALA A 280 6.92 -2.06 30.51
CA ALA A 280 5.79 -1.37 31.12
C ALA A 280 4.44 -1.77 30.49
N ARG A 281 4.42 -2.56 29.42
CA ARG A 281 3.24 -2.88 28.60
C ARG A 281 2.50 -1.62 28.11
N LEU A 282 3.25 -0.54 27.90
CA LEU A 282 2.75 0.72 27.38
C LEU A 282 2.89 0.75 25.83
N ASP A 283 1.84 1.23 25.19
CA ASP A 283 1.88 1.57 23.78
C ASP A 283 2.30 3.05 23.67
N PRO A 284 3.48 3.36 23.08
CA PRO A 284 3.94 4.74 22.98
C PRO A 284 3.01 5.64 22.16
N THR A 285 2.12 5.06 21.35
CA THR A 285 1.15 5.81 20.54
C THR A 285 -0.13 6.18 21.30
N ARG A 286 -0.32 5.67 22.51
CA ARG A 286 -1.48 5.99 23.34
C ARG A 286 -1.11 7.05 24.36
N PRO A 287 -1.95 8.08 24.54
CA PRO A 287 -1.73 9.07 25.59
C PRO A 287 -1.66 8.39 26.96
N VAL A 288 -0.62 8.72 27.72
CA VAL A 288 -0.53 8.25 29.11
C VAL A 288 -1.71 8.88 29.87
N PRO A 289 -2.62 8.09 30.45
CA PRO A 289 -3.74 8.65 31.17
C PRO A 289 -3.22 9.46 32.36
N PRO A 290 -3.88 10.57 32.70
CA PRO A 290 -3.54 11.33 33.90
C PRO A 290 -3.57 10.40 35.12
N ARG A 291 -2.73 10.67 36.13
CA ARG A 291 -2.58 9.85 37.30
C ARG A 291 -3.98 9.46 37.83
N PRO A 292 -4.31 8.16 37.93
CA PRO A 292 -5.65 7.74 38.27
C PRO A 292 -5.96 8.15 39.75
N THR A 293 -7.05 8.88 39.95
CA THR A 293 -7.59 9.12 41.27
C THR A 293 -8.41 7.91 41.70
N LEU A 294 -8.52 7.66 43.00
CA LEU A 294 -9.31 6.53 43.52
C LEU A 294 -10.75 6.55 42.96
N ARG A 295 -11.34 7.74 42.82
CA ARG A 295 -12.68 7.93 42.25
C ARG A 295 -12.74 7.58 40.78
N SER A 296 -11.70 7.89 40.00
CA SER A 296 -11.66 7.51 38.58
C SER A 296 -11.43 6.00 38.38
N VAL A 297 -10.67 5.37 39.26
CA VAL A 297 -10.47 3.90 39.26
C VAL A 297 -11.75 3.16 39.58
N THR A 298 -12.46 3.57 40.64
CA THR A 298 -13.74 2.92 41.04
C THR A 298 -14.82 3.12 39.98
N ALA A 299 -14.93 4.31 39.40
CA ALA A 299 -15.85 4.58 38.29
C ALA A 299 -15.50 3.74 37.06
N ALA A 300 -14.21 3.66 36.66
CA ALA A 300 -13.76 2.84 35.57
C ALA A 300 -14.00 1.35 35.78
N MET A 301 -13.81 0.86 37.03
CA MET A 301 -14.08 -0.52 37.40
C MET A 301 -15.57 -0.82 37.34
N GLY A 302 -16.44 0.08 37.85
CA GLY A 302 -17.90 -0.04 37.74
C GLY A 302 -18.35 -0.10 36.27
N TRP A 303 -17.84 0.77 35.43
CA TRP A 303 -18.11 0.76 33.98
C TRP A 303 -17.59 -0.52 33.28
N LEU A 304 -16.42 -1.01 33.69
CA LEU A 304 -15.87 -2.26 33.14
C LEU A 304 -16.75 -3.45 33.53
N LEU A 305 -17.13 -3.56 34.83
CA LEU A 305 -18.04 -4.61 35.32
C LEU A 305 -19.38 -4.56 34.60
N LEU A 306 -19.98 -3.38 34.46
CA LEU A 306 -21.23 -3.22 33.73
C LEU A 306 -21.09 -3.68 32.25
N ARG A 307 -20.01 -3.31 31.57
CA ARG A 307 -19.74 -3.78 30.21
C ARG A 307 -19.53 -5.29 30.13
N VAL A 308 -18.78 -5.86 31.06
CA VAL A 308 -18.58 -7.31 31.13
C VAL A 308 -19.92 -8.02 31.35
N VAL A 309 -20.75 -7.59 32.31
CA VAL A 309 -22.05 -8.21 32.58
C VAL A 309 -22.98 -8.11 31.34
N ILE A 310 -23.01 -6.98 30.67
CA ILE A 310 -23.90 -6.79 29.49
C ILE A 310 -23.36 -7.50 28.24
N PHE A 311 -22.07 -7.39 27.95
CA PHE A 311 -21.54 -7.84 26.68
C PHE A 311 -20.94 -9.24 26.70
N LEU A 312 -20.54 -9.78 27.86
CA LEU A 312 -19.97 -11.12 27.97
C LEU A 312 -20.95 -12.22 27.51
N PRO A 313 -22.23 -12.20 27.87
CA PRO A 313 -23.20 -13.20 27.39
C PRO A 313 -23.40 -13.16 25.88
N LEU A 314 -23.27 -11.97 25.26
CA LEU A 314 -23.36 -11.79 23.81
C LEU A 314 -22.04 -12.10 23.12
N ALA A 315 -20.91 -11.79 23.76
CA ALA A 315 -19.58 -11.97 23.21
C ALA A 315 -19.11 -13.44 23.24
N LEU A 316 -19.52 -14.20 24.28
CA LEU A 316 -19.12 -15.62 24.40
C LEU A 316 -19.58 -16.50 23.24
N PRO A 317 -20.84 -16.50 22.81
CA PRO A 317 -21.25 -17.22 21.62
C PRO A 317 -20.54 -16.74 20.35
N GLY A 318 -20.37 -15.42 20.22
CA GLY A 318 -19.60 -14.82 19.12
C GLY A 318 -18.15 -15.29 19.11
N LEU A 319 -17.49 -15.29 20.27
CA LEU A 319 -16.12 -15.77 20.40
C LEU A 319 -16.00 -17.26 20.08
N LEU A 320 -16.89 -18.10 20.61
CA LEU A 320 -16.90 -19.54 20.34
C LEU A 320 -17.12 -19.85 18.86
N LEU A 321 -17.97 -19.08 18.19
CA LEU A 321 -18.27 -19.26 16.77
C LEU A 321 -17.14 -18.76 15.88
N HIS A 322 -16.57 -17.61 16.20
CA HIS A 322 -15.62 -16.92 15.31
C HIS A 322 -14.14 -17.22 15.63
N PHE A 323 -13.80 -17.58 16.87
CA PHE A 323 -12.41 -17.87 17.26
C PHE A 323 -11.78 -19.02 16.47
N PRO A 324 -12.45 -20.18 16.23
CA PRO A 324 -11.89 -21.24 15.41
C PRO A 324 -11.61 -20.80 13.98
N ALA A 325 -12.52 -20.02 13.38
CA ALA A 325 -12.36 -19.47 12.05
C ALA A 325 -11.16 -18.50 11.98
N TYR A 326 -11.09 -17.56 12.92
CA TYR A 326 -9.98 -16.60 13.03
C TYR A 326 -8.62 -17.30 13.21
N TRP A 327 -8.57 -18.29 14.10
CA TRP A 327 -7.35 -19.07 14.34
C TRP A 327 -6.94 -19.89 13.12
N ALA A 328 -7.90 -20.56 12.45
CA ALA A 328 -7.66 -21.34 11.25
C ALA A 328 -7.14 -20.47 10.10
N ILE A 329 -7.77 -19.30 9.84
CA ILE A 329 -7.32 -18.35 8.82
C ILE A 329 -5.89 -17.89 9.10
N GLY A 330 -5.57 -17.52 10.34
CA GLY A 330 -4.25 -17.07 10.71
C GLY A 330 -3.16 -18.14 10.54
N ARG A 331 -3.50 -19.40 10.80
CA ARG A 331 -2.59 -20.55 10.64
C ARG A 331 -2.44 -20.95 9.18
N LEU A 332 -3.54 -21.01 8.44
CA LEU A 332 -3.55 -21.31 7.00
C LEU A 332 -2.82 -20.24 6.21
N ALA A 333 -3.09 -18.97 6.46
CA ALA A 333 -2.41 -17.86 5.80
C ALA A 333 -0.89 -18.00 5.91
N ARG A 334 -0.36 -18.19 7.13
CA ARG A 334 1.08 -18.40 7.35
C ARG A 334 1.63 -19.64 6.66
N ARG A 335 0.85 -20.72 6.55
CA ARG A 335 1.28 -21.95 5.89
C ARG A 335 1.39 -21.80 4.37
N PHE A 336 0.52 -20.98 3.76
CA PHE A 336 0.48 -20.78 2.30
C PHE A 336 1.34 -19.61 1.81
N THR A 337 1.62 -18.60 2.67
CA THR A 337 2.42 -17.44 2.26
C THR A 337 3.90 -17.56 2.60
N GLY A 338 4.29 -18.56 3.42
CA GLY A 338 5.68 -18.68 3.87
C GLY A 338 6.15 -17.44 4.66
N PRO A 339 7.44 -17.09 4.60
CA PRO A 339 8.00 -15.93 5.31
C PRO A 339 7.72 -14.58 4.61
N SER A 340 6.99 -14.54 3.50
CA SER A 340 6.74 -13.30 2.74
C SER A 340 5.58 -12.49 3.35
N ASP A 341 5.90 -11.33 3.93
CA ASP A 341 4.93 -10.43 4.56
C ASP A 341 4.02 -9.69 3.56
N ASP A 342 4.42 -9.60 2.29
CA ASP A 342 3.71 -8.88 1.23
C ASP A 342 2.39 -9.56 0.79
N VAL A 343 2.24 -10.87 1.08
CA VAL A 343 1.04 -11.64 0.74
C VAL A 343 0.20 -12.01 1.97
N LEU A 344 0.78 -11.90 3.18
CA LEU A 344 0.13 -12.34 4.42
C LEU A 344 -1.16 -11.58 4.72
N ALA A 345 -1.16 -10.26 4.57
CA ALA A 345 -2.36 -9.43 4.76
C ALA A 345 -3.47 -9.79 3.77
N THR A 346 -3.09 -10.01 2.52
CA THR A 346 -3.98 -10.48 1.45
C THR A 346 -4.64 -11.80 1.81
N ALA A 347 -3.85 -12.80 2.24
CA ALA A 347 -4.35 -14.12 2.61
C ALA A 347 -5.33 -14.05 3.79
N LYS A 348 -5.07 -13.19 4.79
CA LYS A 348 -5.97 -12.97 5.92
C LYS A 348 -7.29 -12.31 5.51
N ILE A 349 -7.24 -11.28 4.64
CA ILE A 349 -8.44 -10.57 4.18
C ILE A 349 -9.33 -11.49 3.33
N ILE A 350 -8.73 -12.22 2.38
CA ILE A 350 -9.47 -13.17 1.54
C ILE A 350 -10.03 -14.32 2.38
N GLY A 351 -9.22 -14.90 3.27
CA GLY A 351 -9.65 -15.96 4.16
C GLY A 351 -10.82 -15.53 5.05
N ALA A 352 -10.78 -14.32 5.59
CA ALA A 352 -11.89 -13.74 6.33
C ALA A 352 -13.14 -13.55 5.46
N ALA A 353 -13.01 -12.99 4.27
CA ALA A 353 -14.13 -12.76 3.35
C ALA A 353 -14.78 -14.05 2.82
N LEU A 354 -14.06 -15.18 2.82
CA LEU A 354 -14.60 -16.49 2.41
C LEU A 354 -15.28 -17.25 3.56
N LEU A 355 -14.95 -16.93 4.80
CA LEU A 355 -15.49 -17.60 5.99
C LEU A 355 -16.67 -16.85 6.63
N TYR A 356 -16.85 -15.58 6.29
CA TYR A 356 -17.93 -14.70 6.73
C TYR A 356 -18.77 -14.18 5.57
#